data_cc089aa33175357bffeea2002caf9775
#
_entry.id   cc089aa33175357bffeea2002caf9775
#
_cell.length_a   1.000
_cell.length_b   1.000
_cell.length_c   1.000
_cell.angle_alpha   90.00
_cell.angle_beta   90.00
_cell.angle_gamma   90.00
#
_symmetry.space_group_name_H-M   'P 1'
#
loop_
_entity.id
_entity.type
_entity.pdbx_description
1 polymer ?
#
loop_
_entity_poly.entity_id
_entity_poly.type
_entity_poly.pdbx_seq_one_letter_code
_entity_poly.pdbx_strand_id
1 'polypeptide(L)'
;KKAELDKQKERFISGAVKNGIQKDVANFVFTKIEPFAQYGFNKSHAAAYALVAYQTAYLKTYYLEDFIAATMSTELTNTSKLREFVEELKRLKVEIIRPSINKSFAEFKSEKNKIYYGLGAIKNVGAEAISNIISERKKNGVYTSLTDFMNRVSDKDVNKLQGERYENYSNTC
;
A
#
# COMPACT_ATOMS: atom_id res chain seq x y z
N LYS A 1 38.77 12.01 -13.42
CA LYS A 1 37.27 12.07 -13.62
C LYS A 1 36.95 12.79 -14.94
N LYS A 2 37.40 14.04 -15.15
CA LYS A 2 37.10 14.82 -16.38
C LYS A 2 37.64 14.16 -17.64
N ALA A 3 38.93 13.76 -17.66
CA ALA A 3 39.54 13.08 -18.79
C ALA A 3 38.83 11.76 -19.19
N GLU A 4 38.28 11.03 -18.24
CA GLU A 4 37.51 9.83 -18.51
C GLU A 4 36.13 10.17 -19.14
N LEU A 5 35.50 11.22 -18.68
CA LEU A 5 34.23 11.70 -19.25
C LEU A 5 34.43 12.18 -20.69
N ASP A 6 35.49 12.92 -20.97
CA ASP A 6 35.85 13.38 -22.32
C ASP A 6 36.08 12.19 -23.27
N LYS A 7 36.78 11.16 -22.81
CA LYS A 7 36.99 9.92 -23.59
C LYS A 7 35.67 9.19 -23.86
N GLN A 8 34.79 9.12 -22.89
CA GLN A 8 33.44 8.51 -23.09
C GLN A 8 32.57 9.36 -24.04
N LYS A 9 32.72 10.69 -24.02
CA LYS A 9 32.03 11.60 -24.95
C LYS A 9 32.46 11.32 -26.40
N GLU A 10 33.75 11.23 -26.68
CA GLU A 10 34.27 10.92 -28.02
C GLU A 10 33.75 9.54 -28.50
N ARG A 11 33.80 8.54 -27.62
CA ARG A 11 33.29 7.19 -27.90
C ARG A 11 31.82 7.20 -28.21
N PHE A 12 31.03 7.92 -27.45
CA PHE A 12 29.55 8.03 -27.63
C PHE A 12 29.25 8.69 -28.97
N ILE A 13 29.86 9.85 -29.26
CA ILE A 13 29.60 10.60 -30.48
C ILE A 13 30.05 9.81 -31.71
N SER A 14 31.24 9.24 -31.70
CA SER A 14 31.71 8.42 -32.82
C SER A 14 30.86 7.19 -33.08
N GLY A 15 30.39 6.53 -32.02
CA GLY A 15 29.45 5.41 -32.12
C GLY A 15 28.09 5.83 -32.68
N ALA A 16 27.55 6.95 -32.23
CA ALA A 16 26.31 7.48 -32.76
C ALA A 16 26.36 7.83 -34.24
N VAL A 17 27.44 8.53 -34.64
CA VAL A 17 27.67 8.88 -36.05
C VAL A 17 27.83 7.63 -36.93
N LYS A 18 28.57 6.62 -36.46
CA LYS A 18 28.70 5.33 -37.17
C LYS A 18 27.36 4.63 -37.38
N ASN A 19 26.37 4.85 -36.49
CA ASN A 19 25.02 4.33 -36.61
C ASN A 19 24.04 5.30 -37.30
N GLY A 20 24.56 6.31 -38.05
CA GLY A 20 23.73 7.21 -38.86
C GLY A 20 23.10 8.38 -38.11
N ILE A 21 23.46 8.63 -36.85
CA ILE A 21 22.98 9.78 -36.09
C ILE A 21 23.82 11.01 -36.42
N GLN A 22 23.21 12.15 -36.67
CA GLN A 22 23.92 13.39 -36.92
C GLN A 22 24.76 13.79 -35.67
N LYS A 23 26.01 14.29 -35.94
CA LYS A 23 26.95 14.65 -34.88
C LYS A 23 26.40 15.66 -33.90
N ASP A 24 25.62 16.64 -34.36
CA ASP A 24 25.02 17.69 -33.54
C ASP A 24 23.95 17.12 -32.59
N VAL A 25 23.16 16.17 -33.06
CA VAL A 25 22.18 15.46 -32.25
C VAL A 25 22.89 14.62 -31.19
N ALA A 26 23.96 13.89 -31.55
CA ALA A 26 24.72 13.11 -30.60
C ALA A 26 25.40 14.00 -29.53
N ASN A 27 25.96 15.16 -29.91
CA ASN A 27 26.49 16.14 -28.98
C ASN A 27 25.41 16.67 -28.04
N PHE A 28 24.24 17.08 -28.56
CA PHE A 28 23.13 17.58 -27.76
C PHE A 28 22.68 16.54 -26.72
N VAL A 29 22.51 15.29 -27.13
CA VAL A 29 22.13 14.21 -26.20
C VAL A 29 23.19 14.03 -25.13
N PHE A 30 24.47 14.01 -25.50
CA PHE A 30 25.54 13.85 -24.52
C PHE A 30 25.59 15.00 -23.50
N THR A 31 25.34 16.23 -23.91
CA THR A 31 25.28 17.40 -22.98
C THR A 31 24.16 17.29 -21.97
N LYS A 32 23.10 16.55 -22.30
CA LYS A 32 22.01 16.26 -21.35
C LYS A 32 22.38 15.12 -20.37
N ILE A 33 23.22 14.19 -20.80
CA ILE A 33 23.69 13.06 -19.98
C ILE A 33 24.83 13.49 -19.04
N GLU A 34 25.69 14.42 -19.47
CA GLU A 34 26.90 14.85 -18.77
C GLU A 34 26.65 15.28 -17.29
N PRO A 35 25.62 16.07 -16.94
CA PRO A 35 25.35 16.44 -15.57
C PRO A 35 25.06 15.22 -14.68
N PHE A 36 24.37 14.21 -15.20
CA PHE A 36 24.08 12.97 -14.46
C PHE A 36 25.34 12.12 -14.29
N ALA A 37 26.24 12.09 -15.29
CA ALA A 37 27.48 11.38 -15.21
C ALA A 37 28.47 12.01 -14.19
N GLN A 38 28.38 13.32 -13.97
CA GLN A 38 29.19 14.02 -12.94
C GLN A 38 28.72 13.69 -11.53
N TYR A 39 27.39 13.54 -11.32
CA TYR A 39 26.83 13.15 -10.03
C TYR A 39 27.17 11.70 -9.68
N GLY A 40 27.27 10.83 -10.68
CA GLY A 40 27.48 9.40 -10.52
C GLY A 40 26.28 8.70 -9.87
N PHE A 41 26.25 7.40 -10.00
CA PHE A 41 25.28 6.59 -9.25
C PHE A 41 25.68 6.54 -7.77
N ASN A 42 24.80 7.00 -6.88
CA ASN A 42 25.09 7.01 -5.46
C ASN A 42 25.01 5.57 -4.90
N LYS A 43 26.16 4.92 -4.77
CA LYS A 43 26.26 3.57 -4.22
C LYS A 43 25.65 3.44 -2.81
N SER A 44 25.79 4.47 -1.98
CA SER A 44 25.24 4.47 -0.62
C SER A 44 23.72 4.44 -0.64
N HIS A 45 23.10 5.23 -1.55
CA HIS A 45 21.67 5.20 -1.78
C HIS A 45 21.21 3.81 -2.26
N ALA A 46 21.90 3.26 -3.28
CA ALA A 46 21.59 1.94 -3.81
C ALA A 46 21.72 0.84 -2.76
N ALA A 47 22.75 0.87 -1.93
CA ALA A 47 22.97 -0.11 -0.87
C ALA A 47 21.86 -0.06 0.20
N ALA A 48 21.46 1.15 0.62
CA ALA A 48 20.36 1.32 1.57
C ALA A 48 19.03 0.79 1.00
N TYR A 49 18.69 1.15 -0.24
CA TYR A 49 17.47 0.67 -0.87
C TYR A 49 17.50 -0.82 -1.21
N ALA A 50 18.66 -1.39 -1.52
CA ALA A 50 18.79 -2.83 -1.71
C ALA A 50 18.48 -3.60 -0.41
N LEU A 51 18.88 -3.07 0.75
CA LEU A 51 18.52 -3.66 2.05
C LEU A 51 17.02 -3.62 2.28
N VAL A 52 16.37 -2.48 2.05
CA VAL A 52 14.91 -2.35 2.18
C VAL A 52 14.18 -3.29 1.21
N ALA A 53 14.63 -3.36 -0.05
CA ALA A 53 14.06 -4.26 -1.04
C ALA A 53 14.19 -5.74 -0.62
N TYR A 54 15.33 -6.12 -0.07
CA TYR A 54 15.54 -7.47 0.48
C TYR A 54 14.60 -7.75 1.66
N GLN A 55 14.49 -6.82 2.61
CA GLN A 55 13.63 -6.99 3.78
C GLN A 55 12.16 -7.11 3.38
N THR A 56 11.67 -6.28 2.47
CA THR A 56 10.29 -6.34 1.98
C THR A 56 10.02 -7.65 1.23
N ALA A 57 10.95 -8.10 0.39
CA ALA A 57 10.84 -9.38 -0.30
C ALA A 57 10.83 -10.57 0.69
N TYR A 58 11.68 -10.51 1.72
CA TYR A 58 11.73 -11.52 2.78
C TYR A 58 10.40 -11.58 3.54
N LEU A 59 9.89 -10.44 4.01
CA LEU A 59 8.61 -10.37 4.73
C LEU A 59 7.46 -10.86 3.85
N LYS A 60 7.40 -10.46 2.59
CA LYS A 60 6.37 -10.91 1.66
C LYS A 60 6.43 -12.42 1.38
N THR A 61 7.63 -13.02 1.45
CA THR A 61 7.81 -14.45 1.20
C THR A 61 7.44 -15.31 2.40
N TYR A 62 7.82 -14.89 3.60
CA TYR A 62 7.71 -15.72 4.80
C TYR A 62 6.58 -15.30 5.75
N TYR A 63 6.07 -14.06 5.62
CA TYR A 63 5.03 -13.45 6.47
C TYR A 63 4.02 -12.70 5.58
N LEU A 64 3.51 -13.40 4.56
CA LEU A 64 2.71 -12.80 3.48
C LEU A 64 1.51 -12.02 4.01
N GLU A 65 0.71 -12.64 4.88
CA GLU A 65 -0.54 -12.04 5.38
C GLU A 65 -0.24 -10.82 6.24
N ASP A 66 0.77 -10.92 7.11
CA ASP A 66 1.18 -9.83 7.99
C ASP A 66 1.72 -8.65 7.18
N PHE A 67 2.57 -8.94 6.18
CA PHE A 67 3.15 -7.93 5.31
C PHE A 67 2.08 -7.20 4.49
N ILE A 68 1.14 -7.94 3.89
CA ILE A 68 0.08 -7.33 3.09
C ILE A 68 -0.92 -6.58 3.98
N ALA A 69 -1.33 -7.14 5.14
CA ALA A 69 -2.22 -6.45 6.06
C ALA A 69 -1.61 -5.12 6.56
N ALA A 70 -0.33 -5.12 6.92
CA ALA A 70 0.39 -3.90 7.30
C ALA A 70 0.44 -2.89 6.14
N THR A 71 0.75 -3.34 4.92
CA THR A 71 0.79 -2.47 3.74
C THR A 71 -0.59 -1.89 3.41
N MET A 72 -1.65 -2.70 3.45
CA MET A 72 -3.03 -2.23 3.25
C MET A 72 -3.44 -1.20 4.31
N SER A 73 -2.94 -1.33 5.54
CA SER A 73 -3.21 -0.39 6.64
C SER A 73 -2.58 0.98 6.42
N THR A 74 -1.50 1.09 5.64
CA THR A 74 -0.94 2.40 5.24
C THR A 74 -1.72 3.06 4.11
N GLU A 75 -2.59 2.33 3.42
CA GLU A 75 -3.33 2.76 2.23
C GLU A 75 -4.85 2.83 2.45
N LEU A 76 -5.32 3.00 3.70
CA LEU A 76 -6.76 2.93 4.08
C LEU A 76 -7.67 3.80 3.20
N THR A 77 -7.21 4.95 2.75
CA THR A 77 -7.98 5.89 1.91
C THR A 77 -7.84 5.65 0.41
N ASN A 78 -6.88 4.83 0.00
CA ASN A 78 -6.56 4.57 -1.41
C ASN A 78 -7.29 3.34 -1.95
N THR A 79 -8.55 3.53 -2.33
CA THR A 79 -9.43 2.43 -2.80
C THR A 79 -8.85 1.65 -3.99
N SER A 80 -8.11 2.33 -4.89
CA SER A 80 -7.50 1.67 -6.05
C SER A 80 -6.40 0.70 -5.62
N LYS A 81 -5.53 1.13 -4.71
CA LYS A 81 -4.48 0.29 -4.14
C LYS A 81 -5.05 -0.88 -3.33
N LEU A 82 -6.07 -0.62 -2.52
CA LEU A 82 -6.73 -1.68 -1.77
C LEU A 82 -7.31 -2.75 -2.70
N ARG A 83 -7.88 -2.35 -3.86
CA ARG A 83 -8.38 -3.30 -4.86
C ARG A 83 -7.26 -4.16 -5.44
N GLU A 84 -6.11 -3.56 -5.78
CA GLU A 84 -4.93 -4.29 -6.27
C GLU A 84 -4.48 -5.36 -5.27
N PHE A 85 -4.41 -5.03 -3.98
CA PHE A 85 -4.05 -5.98 -2.93
C PHE A 85 -5.09 -7.10 -2.77
N VAL A 86 -6.39 -6.77 -2.84
CA VAL A 86 -7.45 -7.78 -2.79
C VAL A 86 -7.33 -8.79 -3.94
N GLU A 87 -7.06 -8.32 -5.16
CA GLU A 87 -6.85 -9.20 -6.31
C GLU A 87 -5.57 -10.03 -6.18
N GLU A 88 -4.51 -9.46 -5.61
CA GLU A 88 -3.28 -10.20 -5.32
C GLU A 88 -3.53 -11.32 -4.30
N LEU A 89 -4.21 -11.02 -3.19
CA LEU A 89 -4.53 -11.99 -2.14
C LEU A 89 -5.40 -13.13 -2.66
N LYS A 90 -6.37 -12.85 -3.55
CA LYS A 90 -7.15 -13.90 -4.22
C LYS A 90 -6.27 -14.85 -5.03
N ARG A 91 -5.31 -14.31 -5.79
CA ARG A 91 -4.34 -15.13 -6.55
C ARG A 91 -3.47 -16.00 -5.64
N LEU A 92 -3.10 -15.46 -4.48
CA LEU A 92 -2.27 -16.13 -3.48
C LEU A 92 -3.09 -17.05 -2.56
N LYS A 93 -4.41 -17.15 -2.76
CA LYS A 93 -5.34 -17.97 -1.96
C LYS A 93 -5.36 -17.61 -0.46
N VAL A 94 -5.13 -16.33 -0.13
CA VAL A 94 -5.31 -15.78 1.21
C VAL A 94 -6.74 -15.29 1.33
N GLU A 95 -7.45 -15.71 2.36
CA GLU A 95 -8.84 -15.33 2.58
C GLU A 95 -8.93 -13.90 3.12
N ILE A 96 -9.80 -13.08 2.52
CA ILE A 96 -10.15 -11.76 3.05
C ILE A 96 -11.52 -11.85 3.71
N ILE A 97 -11.54 -11.59 5.02
CA ILE A 97 -12.77 -11.52 5.80
C ILE A 97 -13.41 -10.15 5.57
N ARG A 98 -14.67 -10.15 5.16
CA ARG A 98 -15.45 -8.92 4.93
C ARG A 98 -15.53 -8.04 6.18
N PRO A 99 -15.72 -6.71 6.03
CA PRO A 99 -15.88 -5.82 7.18
C PRO A 99 -16.99 -6.31 8.11
N SER A 100 -16.71 -6.34 9.39
CA SER A 100 -17.67 -6.75 10.43
C SER A 100 -17.42 -5.96 11.71
N ILE A 101 -18.46 -5.35 12.27
CA ILE A 101 -18.36 -4.64 13.56
C ILE A 101 -17.94 -5.58 14.69
N ASN A 102 -18.20 -6.87 14.54
CA ASN A 102 -17.88 -7.90 15.55
C ASN A 102 -16.47 -8.49 15.39
N LYS A 103 -15.89 -8.48 14.19
CA LYS A 103 -14.61 -9.16 13.90
C LYS A 103 -13.50 -8.20 13.47
N SER A 104 -13.85 -7.13 12.74
CA SER A 104 -12.85 -6.22 12.18
C SER A 104 -12.23 -5.29 13.22
N PHE A 105 -11.07 -4.72 12.86
CA PHE A 105 -10.32 -3.74 13.63
C PHE A 105 -10.31 -2.41 12.86
N ALA A 106 -9.69 -1.36 13.42
CA ALA A 106 -9.53 -0.10 12.71
C ALA A 106 -8.67 -0.27 11.45
N GLU A 107 -7.59 -1.01 11.58
CA GLU A 107 -6.66 -1.37 10.50
C GLU A 107 -6.92 -2.79 10.00
N PHE A 108 -6.30 -3.16 8.87
CA PHE A 108 -6.28 -4.55 8.42
C PHE A 108 -5.48 -5.40 9.41
N LYS A 109 -5.94 -6.59 9.70
CA LYS A 109 -5.28 -7.51 10.62
C LYS A 109 -5.22 -8.91 10.05
N SER A 110 -4.05 -9.52 10.08
CA SER A 110 -3.80 -10.91 9.72
C SER A 110 -4.06 -11.85 10.91
N GLU A 111 -4.59 -13.01 10.62
CA GLU A 111 -4.70 -14.12 11.56
C GLU A 111 -4.91 -15.44 10.79
N LYS A 112 -4.02 -16.44 10.98
CA LYS A 112 -4.19 -17.80 10.45
C LYS A 112 -4.55 -17.88 8.97
N ASN A 113 -3.73 -17.32 8.10
CA ASN A 113 -3.94 -17.27 6.64
C ASN A 113 -5.17 -16.47 6.19
N LYS A 114 -5.64 -15.54 7.03
CA LYS A 114 -6.77 -14.65 6.74
C LYS A 114 -6.40 -13.21 7.04
N ILE A 115 -7.01 -12.29 6.33
CA ILE A 115 -6.90 -10.85 6.60
C ILE A 115 -8.29 -10.30 6.89
N TYR A 116 -8.48 -9.75 8.07
CA TYR A 116 -9.69 -9.01 8.43
C TYR A 116 -9.66 -7.63 7.82
N TYR A 117 -10.71 -7.27 7.09
CA TYR A 117 -10.82 -5.96 6.45
C TYR A 117 -10.90 -4.85 7.50
N GLY A 118 -10.06 -3.81 7.38
CA GLY A 118 -10.01 -2.69 8.30
C GLY A 118 -11.25 -1.79 8.20
N LEU A 119 -11.89 -1.47 9.32
CA LEU A 119 -13.04 -0.56 9.35
C LEU A 119 -12.65 0.85 8.88
N GLY A 120 -11.39 1.27 9.09
CA GLY A 120 -10.87 2.55 8.63
C GLY A 120 -10.81 2.71 7.10
N ALA A 121 -10.87 1.61 6.36
CA ALA A 121 -10.93 1.66 4.90
C ALA A 121 -12.37 1.84 4.35
N ILE A 122 -13.38 1.87 5.22
CA ILE A 122 -14.77 2.11 4.85
C ILE A 122 -14.98 3.61 4.73
N LYS A 123 -15.40 4.06 3.54
CA LYS A 123 -15.65 5.48 3.27
C LYS A 123 -16.71 6.05 4.21
N ASN A 124 -16.50 7.27 4.65
CA ASN A 124 -17.42 8.06 5.48
C ASN A 124 -17.59 7.51 6.90
N VAL A 125 -16.72 6.64 7.38
CA VAL A 125 -16.70 6.22 8.79
C VAL A 125 -15.53 6.91 9.48
N GLY A 126 -15.81 7.71 10.49
CA GLY A 126 -14.81 8.46 11.25
C GLY A 126 -13.99 7.56 12.17
N ALA A 127 -12.71 7.91 12.39
CA ALA A 127 -11.81 7.16 13.27
C ALA A 127 -12.34 7.07 14.72
N GLU A 128 -13.00 8.12 15.21
CA GLU A 128 -13.60 8.15 16.54
C GLU A 128 -14.74 7.13 16.66
N ALA A 129 -15.66 7.08 15.68
CA ALA A 129 -16.73 6.10 15.64
C ALA A 129 -16.20 4.66 15.63
N ILE A 130 -15.16 4.39 14.84
CA ILE A 130 -14.50 3.08 14.81
C ILE A 130 -13.90 2.73 16.17
N SER A 131 -13.22 3.69 16.82
CA SER A 131 -12.63 3.50 18.14
C SER A 131 -13.70 3.17 19.18
N ASN A 132 -14.84 3.88 19.16
CA ASN A 132 -15.97 3.65 20.07
C ASN A 132 -16.60 2.28 19.85
N ILE A 133 -16.83 1.88 18.61
CA ILE A 133 -17.35 0.54 18.25
C ILE A 133 -16.43 -0.56 18.80
N ILE A 134 -15.13 -0.44 18.60
CA ILE A 134 -14.16 -1.45 19.03
C ILE A 134 -14.02 -1.48 20.56
N SER A 135 -14.03 -0.32 21.20
CA SER A 135 -13.90 -0.19 22.66
C SER A 135 -15.13 -0.76 23.37
N GLU A 136 -16.33 -0.43 22.85
CA GLU A 136 -17.60 -0.92 23.35
C GLU A 136 -17.71 -2.45 23.21
N ARG A 137 -17.33 -2.99 22.05
CA ARG A 137 -17.26 -4.43 21.82
C ARG A 137 -16.29 -5.14 22.78
N LYS A 138 -15.13 -4.53 23.05
CA LYS A 138 -14.15 -5.09 24.01
C LYS A 138 -14.68 -5.13 25.43
N LYS A 139 -15.45 -4.10 25.82
CA LYS A 139 -15.97 -3.94 27.18
C LYS A 139 -17.18 -4.81 27.46
N ASN A 140 -18.13 -4.84 26.52
CA ASN A 140 -19.48 -5.39 26.73
C ASN A 140 -19.79 -6.60 25.82
N GLY A 141 -18.78 -7.13 25.12
CA GLY A 141 -18.93 -8.28 24.21
C GLY A 141 -19.42 -7.93 22.81
N VAL A 142 -19.59 -8.94 21.98
CA VAL A 142 -20.06 -8.81 20.59
C VAL A 142 -21.46 -8.22 20.51
N TYR A 143 -21.75 -7.52 19.42
CA TYR A 143 -23.08 -7.02 19.13
C TYR A 143 -23.96 -8.18 18.64
N THR A 144 -25.14 -8.34 19.24
CA THR A 144 -26.05 -9.48 18.97
C THR A 144 -27.10 -9.15 17.91
N SER A 145 -27.38 -7.87 17.68
CA SER A 145 -28.31 -7.37 16.67
C SER A 145 -28.02 -5.93 16.30
N LEU A 146 -28.66 -5.41 15.23
CA LEU A 146 -28.58 -3.99 14.88
C LEU A 146 -29.13 -3.12 16.02
N THR A 147 -30.21 -3.51 16.63
CA THR A 147 -30.83 -2.79 17.77
C THR A 147 -29.86 -2.72 18.96
N ASP A 148 -29.18 -3.82 19.27
CA ASP A 148 -28.16 -3.85 20.31
C ASP A 148 -26.99 -2.89 19.97
N PHE A 149 -26.53 -2.92 18.73
CA PHE A 149 -25.50 -2.00 18.24
C PHE A 149 -25.92 -0.54 18.37
N MET A 150 -27.11 -0.18 17.88
CA MET A 150 -27.63 1.20 17.95
C MET A 150 -27.85 1.70 19.39
N ASN A 151 -28.22 0.82 20.32
CA ASN A 151 -28.40 1.18 21.72
C ASN A 151 -27.05 1.38 22.45
N ARG A 152 -26.01 0.68 22.01
CA ARG A 152 -24.69 0.69 22.67
C ARG A 152 -23.73 1.71 22.09
N VAL A 153 -23.92 2.09 20.82
CA VAL A 153 -23.08 3.07 20.13
C VAL A 153 -23.90 4.34 19.88
N SER A 154 -23.44 5.46 20.41
CA SER A 154 -24.16 6.74 20.37
C SER A 154 -24.43 7.23 18.96
N ASP A 155 -25.62 7.81 18.71
CA ASP A 155 -26.00 8.46 17.44
C ASP A 155 -25.05 9.57 16.98
N LYS A 156 -24.25 10.14 17.91
CA LYS A 156 -23.18 11.11 17.58
C LYS A 156 -21.99 10.45 16.91
N ASP A 157 -21.74 9.17 17.19
CA ASP A 157 -20.58 8.44 16.74
C ASP A 157 -20.83 7.70 15.42
N VAL A 158 -22.10 7.32 15.16
CA VAL A 158 -22.50 6.56 13.95
C VAL A 158 -23.77 7.15 13.36
N ASN A 159 -23.67 7.78 12.20
CA ASN A 159 -24.84 8.24 11.47
C ASN A 159 -25.71 7.03 11.07
N LYS A 160 -27.05 7.14 11.15
CA LYS A 160 -28.02 6.09 10.78
C LYS A 160 -27.71 5.39 9.45
N LEU A 161 -27.33 6.16 8.43
CA LEU A 161 -26.91 5.65 7.11
C LEU A 161 -25.62 4.79 7.16
N GLN A 162 -24.79 4.96 8.18
CA GLN A 162 -23.59 4.15 8.40
C GLN A 162 -23.93 2.82 9.09
N GLY A 163 -24.88 2.83 10.02
CA GLY A 163 -25.41 1.61 10.66
C GLY A 163 -26.05 0.65 9.65
N GLU A 164 -26.88 1.16 8.75
CA GLU A 164 -27.54 0.37 7.69
C GLU A 164 -26.52 -0.27 6.71
N ARG A 165 -25.38 0.40 6.45
CA ARG A 165 -24.32 -0.19 5.63
C ARG A 165 -23.62 -1.37 6.31
N TYR A 166 -23.48 -1.36 7.61
CA TYR A 166 -22.86 -2.47 8.35
C TYR A 166 -23.76 -3.72 8.35
N GLU A 167 -25.07 -3.57 8.37
CA GLU A 167 -26.01 -4.71 8.27
C GLU A 167 -25.92 -5.40 6.90
N ASN A 168 -25.86 -4.64 5.81
CA ASN A 168 -25.76 -5.19 4.47
C ASN A 168 -24.47 -6.00 4.24
N TYR A 169 -23.43 -5.75 5.03
CA TYR A 169 -22.19 -6.52 5.00
C TYR A 169 -22.18 -7.71 5.98
N SER A 170 -23.04 -7.73 7.00
CA SER A 170 -23.13 -8.85 7.95
C SER A 170 -24.11 -9.95 7.53
N ASN A 171 -25.11 -9.61 6.70
CA ASN A 171 -26.15 -10.53 6.24
C ASN A 171 -25.85 -11.22 4.89
N THR A 172 -24.67 -10.99 4.30
CA THR A 172 -24.27 -11.61 3.03
C THR A 172 -23.21 -12.70 3.27
N CYS A 173 -23.40 -13.48 4.32
CA CYS A 173 -22.68 -14.75 4.54
C CYS A 173 -23.62 -15.93 4.32
#